data_d1315db40ce60bd7a6bbd09bd678108a
#
_entry.id   d1315db40ce60bd7a6bbd09bd678108a
#
_cell.length_a   1.000
_cell.length_b   1.000
_cell.length_c   1.000
_cell.angle_alpha   90.00
_cell.angle_beta   90.00
_cell.angle_gamma   90.00
#
_symmetry.space_group_name_H-M   'P 1'
#
loop_
_entity.id
_entity.type
_entity.pdbx_description
1 polymer ?
#
loop_
_entity_poly.entity_id
_entity_poly.type
_entity_poly.pdbx_seq_one_letter_code
_entity_poly.pdbx_strand_id
1 'polypeptide(L)'
;LSISIKVLVLLALLTIGLGYFEVNKVLHPPRTVSEGKTLRKFDIPYQSVDLITADGVRLSAWYTPPRKGAVILVAHGYGEHRLEWVYEMLARKGYGVLAWDARAHGASGGEISTVGYLEVLDVKAALDFALSQTGVEHIGAWGGSMGASTLILAAARFPQIEALFVDSPFTSLDDELDFLIPYPVINPLAKFLAEIETGINIQEIS
;
A
#
# COMPACT_ATOMS: atom_id res chain seq x y z
N LEU A 1 4.51 -45.93 14.69
CA LEU A 1 4.69 -45.26 13.39
C LEU A 1 6.02 -45.66 12.78
N SER A 2 6.04 -46.12 11.52
CA SER A 2 7.27 -46.44 10.81
C SER A 2 8.15 -45.19 10.65
N ILE A 3 9.46 -45.37 10.49
CA ILE A 3 10.40 -44.27 10.25
C ILE A 3 9.99 -43.42 9.07
N SER A 4 9.47 -44.05 7.98
CA SER A 4 8.96 -43.37 6.80
C SER A 4 7.79 -42.40 7.09
N ILE A 5 6.84 -42.79 7.95
CA ILE A 5 5.72 -41.91 8.35
C ILE A 5 6.21 -40.72 9.19
N LYS A 6 7.17 -40.94 10.10
CA LYS A 6 7.76 -39.85 10.89
C LYS A 6 8.46 -38.84 10.01
N VAL A 7 9.19 -39.29 9.00
CA VAL A 7 9.87 -38.40 8.03
C VAL A 7 8.85 -37.60 7.20
N LEU A 8 7.78 -38.23 6.72
CA LEU A 8 6.73 -37.52 5.95
C LEU A 8 6.01 -36.47 6.81
N VAL A 9 5.70 -36.79 8.06
CA VAL A 9 5.09 -35.82 9.00
C VAL A 9 6.05 -34.66 9.26
N LEU A 10 7.33 -34.91 9.45
CA LEU A 10 8.31 -33.84 9.65
C LEU A 10 8.43 -32.93 8.42
N LEU A 11 8.47 -33.50 7.23
CA LEU A 11 8.49 -32.71 5.98
C LEU A 11 7.24 -31.87 5.81
N ALA A 12 6.05 -32.42 6.10
CA ALA A 12 4.81 -31.66 6.05
C ALA A 12 4.80 -30.48 7.05
N LEU A 13 5.26 -30.70 8.28
CA LEU A 13 5.35 -29.63 9.28
C LEU A 13 6.36 -28.55 8.89
N LEU A 14 7.50 -28.93 8.29
CA LEU A 14 8.47 -27.97 7.76
C LEU A 14 7.87 -27.14 6.61
N THR A 15 7.15 -27.78 5.68
CA THR A 15 6.49 -27.07 4.56
C THR A 15 5.45 -26.08 5.08
N ILE A 16 4.63 -26.48 6.06
CA ILE A 16 3.65 -25.59 6.68
C ILE A 16 4.36 -24.41 7.39
N GLY A 17 5.42 -24.69 8.14
CA GLY A 17 6.20 -23.66 8.83
C GLY A 17 6.84 -22.67 7.85
N LEU A 18 7.37 -23.14 6.72
CA LEU A 18 7.92 -22.29 5.67
C LEU A 18 6.82 -21.47 4.98
N GLY A 19 5.66 -22.07 4.69
CA GLY A 19 4.53 -21.34 4.12
C GLY A 19 4.05 -20.20 5.04
N TYR A 20 3.91 -20.47 6.32
CA TYR A 20 3.56 -19.46 7.32
C TYR A 20 4.64 -18.37 7.43
N PHE A 21 5.91 -18.72 7.40
CA PHE A 21 7.01 -17.77 7.43
C PHE A 21 6.98 -16.83 6.23
N GLU A 22 6.78 -17.34 5.01
CA GLU A 22 6.74 -16.52 3.80
C GLU A 22 5.50 -15.60 3.79
N VAL A 23 4.33 -16.11 4.16
CA VAL A 23 3.12 -15.27 4.27
C VAL A 23 3.30 -14.17 5.30
N ASN A 24 3.87 -14.50 6.46
CA ASN A 24 4.11 -13.52 7.51
C ASN A 24 5.05 -12.40 7.06
N LYS A 25 6.07 -12.71 6.24
CA LYS A 25 6.94 -11.70 5.62
C LYS A 25 6.17 -10.76 4.69
N VAL A 26 5.26 -11.31 3.89
CA VAL A 26 4.45 -10.51 2.95
C VAL A 26 3.42 -9.66 3.67
N LEU A 27 2.76 -10.20 4.68
CA LEU A 27 1.76 -9.43 5.45
C LEU A 27 2.39 -8.35 6.35
N HIS A 28 3.66 -8.53 6.77
CA HIS A 28 4.37 -7.61 7.66
C HIS A 28 5.60 -7.00 6.98
N PRO A 29 5.41 -6.02 6.09
CA PRO A 29 6.50 -5.38 5.38
C PRO A 29 7.46 -4.65 6.34
N PRO A 30 8.74 -4.48 5.95
CA PRO A 30 9.68 -3.71 6.74
C PRO A 30 9.21 -2.26 6.86
N ARG A 31 9.27 -1.67 8.06
CA ARG A 31 8.86 -0.29 8.31
C ARG A 31 10.06 0.63 8.27
N THR A 32 10.17 1.37 7.20
CA THR A 32 11.12 2.49 7.05
C THR A 32 10.32 3.81 7.06
N VAL A 33 10.83 4.83 7.73
CA VAL A 33 10.12 6.10 7.90
C VAL A 33 10.81 7.19 7.10
N SER A 34 10.05 7.95 6.32
CA SER A 34 10.56 9.13 5.65
C SER A 34 10.78 10.26 6.66
N GLU A 35 11.97 10.86 6.62
CA GLU A 35 12.35 11.96 7.52
C GLU A 35 12.06 13.35 6.93
N GLY A 36 11.56 13.47 5.71
CA GLY A 36 11.33 14.75 5.04
C GLY A 36 12.61 15.51 4.67
N LYS A 37 13.72 14.80 4.49
CA LYS A 37 15.02 15.43 4.15
C LYS A 37 14.98 16.18 2.85
N THR A 38 14.37 15.60 1.82
CA THR A 38 14.21 16.21 0.49
C THR A 38 13.31 17.44 0.58
N LEU A 39 12.21 17.37 1.32
CA LEU A 39 11.28 18.49 1.46
C LEU A 39 11.95 19.68 2.17
N ARG A 40 12.69 19.42 3.25
CA ARG A 40 13.47 20.47 3.95
C ARG A 40 14.57 21.07 3.07
N LYS A 41 15.27 20.24 2.28
CA LYS A 41 16.33 20.70 1.36
C LYS A 41 15.82 21.72 0.33
N PHE A 42 14.59 21.57 -0.11
CA PHE A 42 13.98 22.41 -1.15
C PHE A 42 12.94 23.39 -0.59
N ASP A 43 12.89 23.58 0.72
CA ASP A 43 11.94 24.49 1.41
C ASP A 43 10.49 24.24 1.00
N ILE A 44 10.10 22.96 0.83
CA ILE A 44 8.72 22.58 0.53
C ILE A 44 7.91 22.58 1.83
N PRO A 45 6.95 23.50 1.99
CA PRO A 45 6.09 23.52 3.17
C PRO A 45 5.12 22.34 3.14
N TYR A 46 4.98 21.66 4.26
CA TYR A 46 3.98 20.62 4.45
C TYR A 46 3.47 20.59 5.88
N GLN A 47 2.27 20.06 6.03
CA GLN A 47 1.66 19.77 7.32
C GLN A 47 1.66 18.26 7.54
N SER A 48 2.07 17.81 8.72
CA SER A 48 1.85 16.42 9.12
C SER A 48 0.41 16.28 9.57
N VAL A 49 -0.29 15.30 8.99
CA VAL A 49 -1.69 15.03 9.28
C VAL A 49 -1.89 13.54 9.52
N ASP A 50 -2.87 13.20 10.35
CA ASP A 50 -3.33 11.84 10.54
C ASP A 50 -4.63 11.64 9.77
N LEU A 51 -4.71 10.55 8.99
CA LEU A 51 -5.93 10.11 8.32
C LEU A 51 -6.45 8.87 9.06
N ILE A 52 -7.76 8.76 9.19
CA ILE A 52 -8.37 7.59 9.83
C ILE A 52 -9.19 6.87 8.78
N THR A 53 -8.86 5.60 8.55
CA THR A 53 -9.60 4.75 7.61
C THR A 53 -10.94 4.29 8.20
N ALA A 54 -11.84 3.79 7.35
CA ALA A 54 -13.15 3.31 7.79
C ALA A 54 -13.08 2.13 8.76
N ASP A 55 -11.99 1.35 8.71
CA ASP A 55 -11.70 0.24 9.62
C ASP A 55 -10.81 0.67 10.82
N GLY A 56 -10.62 1.98 11.03
CA GLY A 56 -9.98 2.56 12.21
C GLY A 56 -8.46 2.61 12.18
N VAL A 57 -7.81 2.32 11.06
CA VAL A 57 -6.35 2.43 10.94
C VAL A 57 -5.95 3.91 10.84
N ARG A 58 -5.00 4.34 11.68
CA ARG A 58 -4.39 5.67 11.60
C ARG A 58 -3.26 5.66 10.58
N LEU A 59 -3.36 6.52 9.57
CA LEU A 59 -2.31 6.71 8.57
C LEU A 59 -1.58 8.03 8.82
N SER A 60 -0.26 7.97 8.81
CA SER A 60 0.60 9.15 8.86
C SER A 60 0.77 9.73 7.47
N ALA A 61 0.46 11.02 7.30
CA ALA A 61 0.49 11.67 6.00
C ALA A 61 1.13 13.06 6.05
N TRP A 62 1.54 13.55 4.90
CA TRP A 62 1.95 14.93 4.65
C TRP A 62 1.02 15.57 3.64
N TYR A 63 0.63 16.80 3.91
CA TYR A 63 -0.25 17.59 3.05
C TYR A 63 0.34 18.97 2.74
N THR A 64 0.30 19.35 1.47
CA THR A 64 0.53 20.71 1.00
C THR A 64 -0.71 21.18 0.24
N PRO A 65 -1.31 22.34 0.57
CA PRO A 65 -2.48 22.86 -0.14
C PRO A 65 -2.15 23.23 -1.60
N PRO A 66 -3.11 23.12 -2.52
CA PRO A 66 -2.92 23.47 -3.92
C PRO A 66 -2.83 24.97 -4.13
N ARG A 67 -1.98 25.39 -5.10
CA ARG A 67 -2.00 26.74 -5.66
C ARG A 67 -2.80 26.83 -6.95
N LYS A 68 -3.22 25.71 -7.52
CA LYS A 68 -3.91 25.57 -8.82
C LYS A 68 -5.20 24.75 -8.73
N GLY A 69 -5.78 24.63 -7.55
CA GLY A 69 -7.03 23.91 -7.34
C GLY A 69 -6.93 22.36 -7.37
N ALA A 70 -5.81 21.79 -7.83
CA ALA A 70 -5.68 20.33 -7.95
C ALA A 70 -4.79 19.74 -6.86
N VAL A 71 -5.25 18.68 -6.21
CA VAL A 71 -4.47 17.84 -5.28
C VAL A 71 -4.14 16.50 -5.93
N ILE A 72 -2.90 16.07 -5.75
CA ILE A 72 -2.43 14.75 -6.17
C ILE A 72 -2.26 13.87 -4.93
N LEU A 73 -3.00 12.77 -4.89
CA LEU A 73 -2.85 11.68 -3.93
C LEU A 73 -1.63 10.85 -4.33
N VAL A 74 -0.69 10.58 -3.41
CA VAL A 74 0.54 9.86 -3.73
C VAL A 74 0.64 8.59 -2.91
N ALA A 75 0.54 7.44 -3.58
CA ALA A 75 0.61 6.10 -2.99
C ALA A 75 1.94 5.41 -3.36
N HIS A 76 2.67 4.94 -2.36
CA HIS A 76 3.97 4.29 -2.52
C HIS A 76 3.86 2.77 -2.77
N GLY A 77 4.97 2.14 -3.17
CA GLY A 77 5.10 0.70 -3.37
C GLY A 77 5.20 -0.10 -2.06
N TYR A 78 5.11 -1.43 -2.20
CA TYR A 78 5.25 -2.36 -1.08
C TYR A 78 6.64 -2.23 -0.42
N GLY A 79 6.68 -2.21 0.91
CA GLY A 79 7.93 -2.07 1.69
C GLY A 79 8.56 -0.68 1.67
N GLU A 80 7.93 0.29 1.01
CA GLU A 80 8.37 1.68 0.92
C GLU A 80 7.68 2.58 1.97
N HIS A 81 7.80 3.86 1.80
CA HIS A 81 7.19 4.93 2.59
C HIS A 81 6.84 6.11 1.68
N ARG A 82 6.29 7.19 2.22
CA ARG A 82 6.00 8.44 1.49
C ARG A 82 7.16 8.87 0.60
N LEU A 83 6.90 9.02 -0.70
CA LEU A 83 7.90 9.29 -1.74
C LEU A 83 8.24 10.79 -1.78
N GLU A 84 9.28 11.21 -1.06
CA GLU A 84 9.68 12.62 -0.95
C GLU A 84 9.96 13.27 -2.31
N TRP A 85 10.54 12.54 -3.26
CA TRP A 85 10.89 13.07 -4.57
C TRP A 85 9.66 13.36 -5.45
N VAL A 86 8.63 12.48 -5.39
CA VAL A 86 7.34 12.72 -6.07
C VAL A 86 6.65 13.92 -5.45
N TYR A 87 6.62 13.95 -4.12
CA TYR A 87 6.01 15.04 -3.36
C TYR A 87 6.64 16.39 -3.74
N GLU A 88 7.96 16.48 -3.69
CA GLU A 88 8.72 17.69 -4.06
C GLU A 88 8.44 18.14 -5.49
N MET A 89 8.53 17.21 -6.45
CA MET A 89 8.27 17.45 -7.85
C MET A 89 6.89 18.07 -8.10
N LEU A 90 5.84 17.51 -7.48
CA LEU A 90 4.47 17.98 -7.66
C LEU A 90 4.21 19.31 -6.93
N ALA A 91 4.67 19.45 -5.69
CA ALA A 91 4.49 20.68 -4.91
C ALA A 91 5.17 21.90 -5.57
N ARG A 92 6.36 21.73 -6.14
CA ARG A 92 7.05 22.80 -6.91
C ARG A 92 6.28 23.24 -8.15
N LYS A 93 5.54 22.34 -8.76
CA LYS A 93 4.66 22.65 -9.91
C LYS A 93 3.36 23.35 -9.49
N GLY A 94 3.11 23.50 -8.19
CA GLY A 94 1.94 24.19 -7.63
C GLY A 94 0.72 23.31 -7.42
N TYR A 95 0.87 22.00 -7.55
CA TYR A 95 -0.15 21.05 -7.09
C TYR A 95 -0.20 21.01 -5.56
N GLY A 96 -1.38 20.79 -5.01
CA GLY A 96 -1.50 20.24 -3.67
C GLY A 96 -1.03 18.78 -3.69
N VAL A 97 -0.44 18.33 -2.60
CA VAL A 97 0.06 16.95 -2.51
C VAL A 97 -0.39 16.37 -1.18
N LEU A 98 -0.97 15.18 -1.23
CA LEU A 98 -1.24 14.36 -0.07
C LEU A 98 -0.55 13.01 -0.24
N ALA A 99 0.53 12.78 0.51
CA ALA A 99 1.25 11.52 0.53
C ALA A 99 1.15 10.90 1.92
N TRP A 100 0.85 9.62 2.00
CA TRP A 100 0.75 8.88 3.26
C TRP A 100 1.61 7.63 3.23
N ASP A 101 1.99 7.14 4.40
CA ASP A 101 2.46 5.77 4.55
C ASP A 101 1.24 4.86 4.55
N ALA A 102 1.18 3.86 3.69
CA ALA A 102 0.10 2.88 3.65
C ALA A 102 -0.01 2.12 4.99
N ARG A 103 -1.13 1.48 5.25
CA ARG A 103 -1.28 0.59 6.42
C ARG A 103 -0.11 -0.39 6.53
N ALA A 104 0.31 -0.71 7.73
CA ALA A 104 1.48 -1.55 8.04
C ALA A 104 2.83 -1.02 7.53
N HIS A 105 2.90 0.17 6.91
CA HIS A 105 4.14 0.78 6.43
C HIS A 105 4.51 2.05 7.21
N GLY A 106 5.77 2.43 7.14
CA GLY A 106 6.30 3.68 7.66
C GLY A 106 5.85 3.99 9.09
N ALA A 107 5.32 5.20 9.30
CA ALA A 107 4.80 5.68 10.58
C ALA A 107 3.28 5.44 10.74
N SER A 108 2.63 4.77 9.80
CA SER A 108 1.21 4.43 9.87
C SER A 108 0.94 3.26 10.80
N GLY A 109 -0.31 3.17 11.27
CA GLY A 109 -0.85 2.03 11.99
C GLY A 109 -1.15 0.83 11.07
N GLY A 110 -1.97 -0.08 11.58
CA GLY A 110 -2.27 -1.35 10.92
C GLY A 110 -1.20 -2.40 11.21
N GLU A 111 -1.59 -3.65 11.31
CA GLU A 111 -0.68 -4.75 11.62
C GLU A 111 -0.19 -5.43 10.35
N ILE A 112 -1.07 -5.55 9.35
CA ILE A 112 -0.81 -6.24 8.08
C ILE A 112 -1.03 -5.33 6.87
N SER A 113 -0.25 -5.59 5.81
CA SER A 113 -0.51 -5.13 4.45
C SER A 113 -1.17 -6.24 3.65
N THR A 114 -2.13 -5.90 2.83
CA THR A 114 -2.80 -6.82 1.92
C THR A 114 -2.38 -6.61 0.46
N VAL A 115 -1.24 -5.97 0.27
CA VAL A 115 -0.58 -5.72 -1.02
C VAL A 115 -1.54 -5.05 -2.02
N GLY A 116 -2.33 -4.07 -1.54
CA GLY A 116 -3.19 -3.22 -2.38
C GLY A 116 -4.69 -3.41 -2.20
N TYR A 117 -5.18 -4.45 -1.52
CA TYR A 117 -6.61 -4.70 -1.39
C TYR A 117 -7.29 -3.83 -0.31
N LEU A 118 -6.92 -4.00 0.97
CA LEU A 118 -7.43 -3.15 2.04
C LEU A 118 -6.85 -1.73 1.98
N GLU A 119 -5.72 -1.54 1.30
CA GLU A 119 -5.12 -0.25 1.04
C GLU A 119 -6.03 0.69 0.24
N VAL A 120 -7.09 0.17 -0.43
CA VAL A 120 -8.17 0.98 -1.01
C VAL A 120 -8.90 1.82 0.05
N LEU A 121 -9.00 1.33 1.30
CA LEU A 121 -9.55 2.11 2.41
C LEU A 121 -8.63 3.28 2.81
N ASP A 122 -7.32 3.11 2.64
CA ASP A 122 -6.34 4.17 2.87
C ASP A 122 -6.51 5.28 1.82
N VAL A 123 -6.66 4.89 0.54
CA VAL A 123 -6.97 5.85 -0.54
C VAL A 123 -8.28 6.58 -0.27
N LYS A 124 -9.32 5.89 0.23
CA LYS A 124 -10.59 6.54 0.57
C LYS A 124 -10.43 7.59 1.66
N ALA A 125 -9.68 7.27 2.72
CA ALA A 125 -9.40 8.22 3.80
C ALA A 125 -8.60 9.44 3.29
N ALA A 126 -7.62 9.22 2.42
CA ALA A 126 -6.84 10.28 1.78
C ALA A 126 -7.73 11.15 0.86
N LEU A 127 -8.60 10.54 0.07
CA LEU A 127 -9.54 11.23 -0.80
C LEU A 127 -10.50 12.11 0.00
N ASP A 128 -11.11 11.57 1.06
CA ASP A 128 -12.04 12.32 1.92
C ASP A 128 -11.35 13.51 2.59
N PHE A 129 -10.13 13.33 3.09
CA PHE A 129 -9.35 14.41 3.62
C PHE A 129 -9.08 15.48 2.56
N ALA A 130 -8.62 15.10 1.37
CA ALA A 130 -8.31 16.05 0.30
C ALA A 130 -9.55 16.87 -0.11
N LEU A 131 -10.69 16.21 -0.29
CA LEU A 131 -11.96 16.86 -0.66
C LEU A 131 -12.50 17.79 0.44
N SER A 132 -12.13 17.59 1.69
CA SER A 132 -12.51 18.48 2.80
C SER A 132 -11.69 19.78 2.85
N GLN A 133 -10.60 19.87 2.08
CA GLN A 133 -9.69 21.01 2.16
C GLN A 133 -10.16 22.17 1.28
N THR A 134 -9.98 23.40 1.77
CA THR A 134 -10.35 24.61 1.02
C THR A 134 -9.49 24.78 -0.23
N GLY A 135 -10.11 25.16 -1.34
CA GLY A 135 -9.45 25.44 -2.61
C GLY A 135 -9.09 24.19 -3.42
N VAL A 136 -9.64 23.04 -3.07
CA VAL A 136 -9.53 21.81 -3.84
C VAL A 136 -10.73 21.72 -4.79
N GLU A 137 -10.44 21.66 -6.07
CA GLU A 137 -11.40 21.59 -7.18
C GLU A 137 -11.27 20.26 -7.93
N HIS A 138 -10.06 19.71 -8.00
CA HIS A 138 -9.73 18.51 -8.75
C HIS A 138 -8.85 17.56 -7.95
N ILE A 139 -9.05 16.25 -8.12
CA ILE A 139 -8.24 15.19 -7.53
C ILE A 139 -7.61 14.36 -8.65
N GLY A 140 -6.28 14.34 -8.64
CA GLY A 140 -5.49 13.34 -9.36
C GLY A 140 -4.81 12.37 -8.41
N ALA A 141 -4.22 11.30 -8.94
CA ALA A 141 -3.44 10.38 -8.13
C ALA A 141 -2.19 9.88 -8.87
N TRP A 142 -1.13 9.64 -8.12
CA TRP A 142 0.13 9.06 -8.55
C TRP A 142 0.44 7.84 -7.70
N GLY A 143 0.77 6.71 -8.33
CA GLY A 143 1.14 5.49 -7.62
C GLY A 143 2.20 4.66 -8.31
N GLY A 144 3.06 4.02 -7.52
CA GLY A 144 4.06 3.06 -7.98
C GLY A 144 3.78 1.66 -7.43
N SER A 145 3.97 0.60 -8.25
CA SER A 145 3.84 -0.81 -7.85
C SER A 145 2.53 -1.07 -7.09
N MET A 146 2.57 -1.55 -5.84
CA MET A 146 1.41 -1.72 -4.97
C MET A 146 0.50 -0.49 -4.95
N GLY A 147 1.06 0.72 -4.79
CA GLY A 147 0.28 1.96 -4.80
C GLY A 147 -0.42 2.21 -6.15
N ALA A 148 0.20 1.83 -7.25
CA ALA A 148 -0.40 1.94 -8.60
C ALA A 148 -1.63 1.03 -8.72
N SER A 149 -1.51 -0.25 -8.35
CA SER A 149 -2.63 -1.20 -8.38
C SER A 149 -3.75 -0.81 -7.42
N THR A 150 -3.39 -0.37 -6.20
CA THR A 150 -4.36 0.17 -5.22
C THR A 150 -5.15 1.35 -5.79
N LEU A 151 -4.48 2.29 -6.47
CA LEU A 151 -5.15 3.46 -7.06
C LEU A 151 -6.04 3.11 -8.24
N ILE A 152 -5.69 2.10 -9.05
CA ILE A 152 -6.56 1.59 -10.12
C ILE A 152 -7.86 1.04 -9.51
N LEU A 153 -7.76 0.20 -8.47
CA LEU A 153 -8.92 -0.34 -7.77
C LEU A 153 -9.75 0.74 -7.08
N ALA A 154 -9.10 1.76 -6.53
CA ALA A 154 -9.75 2.89 -5.89
C ALA A 154 -10.49 3.78 -6.90
N ALA A 155 -9.87 4.11 -8.04
CA ALA A 155 -10.48 4.95 -9.06
C ALA A 155 -11.72 4.29 -9.71
N ALA A 156 -11.73 2.97 -9.81
CA ALA A 156 -12.92 2.23 -10.26
C ALA A 156 -14.10 2.39 -9.29
N ARG A 157 -13.85 2.68 -8.01
CA ARG A 157 -14.86 2.85 -6.96
C ARG A 157 -15.18 4.30 -6.63
N PHE A 158 -14.22 5.20 -6.82
CA PHE A 158 -14.30 6.61 -6.43
C PHE A 158 -14.08 7.53 -7.64
N PRO A 159 -15.16 7.90 -8.34
CA PRO A 159 -15.10 8.73 -9.56
C PRO A 159 -14.57 10.15 -9.32
N GLN A 160 -14.38 10.56 -8.05
CA GLN A 160 -13.74 11.81 -7.70
C GLN A 160 -12.23 11.84 -8.02
N ILE A 161 -11.61 10.68 -8.24
CA ILE A 161 -10.24 10.58 -8.76
C ILE A 161 -10.33 10.74 -10.28
N GLU A 162 -10.06 11.95 -10.77
CA GLU A 162 -10.29 12.35 -12.15
C GLU A 162 -9.15 11.95 -13.10
N ALA A 163 -7.94 11.75 -12.56
CA ALA A 163 -6.76 11.40 -13.34
C ALA A 163 -5.81 10.48 -12.55
N LEU A 164 -5.24 9.51 -13.25
CA LEU A 164 -4.25 8.58 -12.69
C LEU A 164 -2.94 8.66 -13.46
N PHE A 165 -1.83 8.67 -12.74
CA PHE A 165 -0.52 8.26 -13.22
C PHE A 165 -0.10 7.02 -12.42
N VAL A 166 0.09 5.90 -13.11
CA VAL A 166 0.45 4.62 -12.50
C VAL A 166 1.74 4.09 -13.13
N ASP A 167 2.66 3.69 -12.27
CA ASP A 167 3.95 3.15 -12.64
C ASP A 167 4.05 1.70 -12.17
N SER A 168 4.26 0.78 -13.11
CA SER A 168 4.48 -0.66 -12.85
C SER A 168 3.39 -1.33 -11.97
N PRO A 169 2.08 -1.15 -12.26
CA PRO A 169 1.05 -1.89 -11.54
C PRO A 169 1.16 -3.39 -11.84
N PHE A 170 0.82 -4.23 -10.88
CA PHE A 170 0.62 -5.66 -11.14
C PHE A 170 -0.81 -5.91 -11.66
N THR A 171 -0.99 -7.02 -12.39
CA THR A 171 -2.25 -7.37 -13.05
C THR A 171 -3.24 -8.05 -12.11
N SER A 172 -2.73 -8.84 -11.15
CA SER A 172 -3.54 -9.51 -10.14
C SER A 172 -2.73 -9.70 -8.85
N LEU A 173 -3.41 -9.83 -7.72
CA LEU A 173 -2.76 -10.16 -6.45
C LEU A 173 -2.12 -11.55 -6.50
N ASP A 174 -2.72 -12.48 -7.26
CA ASP A 174 -2.20 -13.83 -7.44
C ASP A 174 -0.83 -13.83 -8.11
N ASP A 175 -0.66 -13.07 -9.21
CA ASP A 175 0.62 -12.91 -9.90
C ASP A 175 1.67 -12.20 -9.03
N GLU A 176 1.25 -11.18 -8.26
CA GLU A 176 2.17 -10.47 -7.35
C GLU A 176 2.67 -11.38 -6.23
N LEU A 177 1.81 -12.24 -5.69
CA LEU A 177 2.21 -13.23 -4.69
C LEU A 177 3.12 -14.33 -5.28
N ASP A 178 2.95 -14.68 -6.57
CA ASP A 178 3.90 -15.57 -7.26
C ASP A 178 5.29 -14.94 -7.38
N PHE A 179 5.36 -13.64 -7.59
CA PHE A 179 6.61 -12.90 -7.61
C PHE A 179 7.24 -12.76 -6.20
N LEU A 180 6.43 -12.43 -5.19
CA LEU A 180 6.91 -12.23 -3.82
C LEU A 180 7.32 -13.54 -3.13
N ILE A 181 6.69 -14.68 -3.49
CA ILE A 181 6.95 -16.01 -2.93
C ILE A 181 7.32 -16.97 -4.07
N PRO A 182 8.54 -16.87 -4.64
CA PRO A 182 8.94 -17.62 -5.84
C PRO A 182 9.30 -19.09 -5.56
N TYR A 183 8.57 -19.76 -4.67
CA TYR A 183 8.82 -21.14 -4.25
C TYR A 183 7.63 -22.02 -4.64
N PRO A 184 7.65 -22.77 -5.78
CA PRO A 184 6.48 -23.45 -6.34
C PRO A 184 5.76 -24.43 -5.39
N VAL A 185 6.49 -25.02 -4.43
CA VAL A 185 5.90 -25.94 -3.43
C VAL A 185 5.30 -25.18 -2.25
N ILE A 186 5.85 -24.03 -1.89
CA ILE A 186 5.45 -23.23 -0.73
C ILE A 186 4.35 -22.24 -1.08
N ASN A 187 4.42 -21.66 -2.27
CA ASN A 187 3.54 -20.58 -2.71
C ASN A 187 2.03 -20.92 -2.61
N PRO A 188 1.52 -22.06 -3.13
CA PRO A 188 0.10 -22.37 -3.01
C PRO A 188 -0.38 -22.48 -1.55
N LEU A 189 0.48 -23.02 -0.68
CA LEU A 189 0.19 -23.11 0.75
C LEU A 189 0.23 -21.74 1.42
N ALA A 190 1.20 -20.90 1.06
CA ALA A 190 1.31 -19.54 1.56
C ALA A 190 0.08 -18.69 1.15
N LYS A 191 -0.36 -18.76 -0.11
CA LYS A 191 -1.58 -18.11 -0.58
C LYS A 191 -2.81 -18.57 0.24
N PHE A 192 -2.98 -19.87 0.42
CA PHE A 192 -4.06 -20.42 1.23
C PHE A 192 -4.02 -19.92 2.69
N LEU A 193 -2.84 -19.86 3.31
CA LEU A 193 -2.67 -19.30 4.66
C LEU A 193 -2.96 -17.79 4.70
N ALA A 194 -2.56 -17.05 3.67
CA ALA A 194 -2.89 -15.61 3.55
C ALA A 194 -4.40 -15.40 3.46
N GLU A 195 -5.13 -16.20 2.68
CA GLU A 195 -6.61 -16.15 2.62
C GLU A 195 -7.26 -16.42 3.97
N ILE A 196 -6.75 -17.41 4.72
CA ILE A 196 -7.25 -17.69 6.08
C ILE A 196 -7.02 -16.52 7.04
N GLU A 197 -5.83 -15.93 7.00
CA GLU A 197 -5.44 -14.85 7.92
C GLU A 197 -6.14 -13.54 7.62
N THR A 198 -6.29 -13.22 6.33
CA THR A 198 -6.84 -11.93 5.89
C THR A 198 -8.35 -11.98 5.60
N GLY A 199 -8.91 -13.17 5.38
CA GLY A 199 -10.28 -13.35 4.90
C GLY A 199 -10.51 -12.90 3.45
N ILE A 200 -9.42 -12.66 2.69
CA ILE A 200 -9.46 -12.15 1.31
C ILE A 200 -9.36 -13.33 0.35
N ASN A 201 -10.21 -13.37 -0.68
CA ASN A 201 -10.04 -14.28 -1.80
C ASN A 201 -9.07 -13.68 -2.81
N ILE A 202 -7.85 -14.22 -2.87
CA ILE A 202 -6.75 -13.71 -3.70
C ILE A 202 -7.11 -13.72 -5.19
N GLN A 203 -7.85 -14.73 -5.66
CA GLN A 203 -8.19 -14.88 -7.08
C GLN A 203 -9.25 -13.88 -7.57
N GLU A 204 -9.99 -13.26 -6.67
CA GLU A 204 -11.00 -12.24 -7.02
C GLU A 204 -10.42 -10.82 -7.16
N ILE A 205 -9.12 -10.66 -6.89
CA ILE A 205 -8.44 -9.36 -6.92
C ILE A 205 -7.61 -9.26 -8.20
N SER A 206 -8.22 -8.73 -9.25
CA SER A 206 -7.60 -8.50 -10.57
C SER A 206 -8.10 -7.20 -11.21
#